data_127bffbf9d1c1d52b4e48b6980158d62
#
_entry.id   127bffbf9d1c1d52b4e48b6980158d62
#
_cell.length_a   1.000
_cell.length_b   1.000
_cell.length_c   1.000
_cell.angle_alpha   90.00
_cell.angle_beta   90.00
_cell.angle_gamma   90.00
#
_symmetry.space_group_name_H-M   'P 1'
#
loop_
_entity.id
_entity.type
_entity.pdbx_description
1 polymer ?
#
loop_
_entity_poly.entity_id
_entity_poly.type
_entity_poly.pdbx_seq_one_letter_code
_entity_poly.pdbx_strand_id
1 'polypeptide(L)'
;MKQNSTSHRLLLVALSVVLLSAGWLGITGLTLLVALIPLLIISENLSDSKRDFWRMFGYATLTFLLWDAATIWWVWNATPLGPLAAGIVGTFYNLCGFMAYHYTSKRAPRALAYTILVTLWIATEWAYNSADVMTFPWLLLGHGFSEDIWAVQWYEYTGIFGGTLWALISNIAIFEILRTRTTTAKVRAAIIVIAPIILSVALLLSYRPSERTTEISVIQPNVPCYEDEREASGKMQPTNDIINLIAKVPASSSFMLMPESALAYIPGIGSVDESRMEYIAPFLDSFVGDNHPNTKLITGASTMVRYGDTRATNTAHYYKDYGWYDRYNSALLVNDKGMVEDIYHKGKLVIGVEAVPMKGIFDFLEIDLGGITGQLGWGKEFKVFSNEGVNIGPSICYEGLYGNHFAGFARNGAEVMALVSNDGWWGDTPGHKRLFDFCRLRAIECRRAIARSANTGISGFISATGKTIGERLEWNEEGILTAELELRNDKTIYTMYGDWIARISTFVAILSLLYYAAYRTKRKNHLVE
;
A
#
# COMPACT_ATOMS: atom_id res chain seq x y z
N MET A 1 25.57 32.57 -6.69
CA MET A 1 25.91 31.33 -5.93
C MET A 1 27.15 30.73 -6.59
N LYS A 2 28.16 30.34 -5.80
CA LYS A 2 29.40 29.73 -6.32
C LYS A 2 29.02 28.43 -7.07
N GLN A 3 29.68 28.16 -8.23
CA GLN A 3 29.56 26.87 -8.91
C GLN A 3 29.89 25.74 -7.92
N ASN A 4 28.89 24.95 -7.54
CA ASN A 4 29.10 23.85 -6.62
C ASN A 4 29.99 22.79 -7.29
N SER A 5 31.04 22.36 -6.62
CA SER A 5 31.91 21.27 -7.08
C SER A 5 31.09 19.97 -7.21
N THR A 6 31.58 19.01 -7.94
CA THR A 6 30.96 17.67 -8.06
C THR A 6 30.78 17.02 -6.69
N SER A 7 31.79 17.14 -5.82
CA SER A 7 31.72 16.61 -4.45
C SER A 7 30.58 17.24 -3.63
N HIS A 8 30.37 18.56 -3.75
CA HIS A 8 29.27 19.23 -3.07
C HIS A 8 27.90 18.76 -3.60
N ARG A 9 27.76 18.53 -4.90
CA ARG A 9 26.51 17.99 -5.49
C ARG A 9 26.23 16.56 -5.03
N LEU A 10 27.26 15.71 -4.94
CA LEU A 10 27.12 14.36 -4.40
C LEU A 10 26.73 14.37 -2.91
N LEU A 11 27.23 15.32 -2.13
CA LEU A 11 26.80 15.51 -0.75
C LEU A 11 25.30 15.90 -0.67
N LEU A 12 24.84 16.77 -1.58
CA LEU A 12 23.42 17.12 -1.68
C LEU A 12 22.55 15.91 -2.11
N VAL A 13 23.03 15.05 -3.00
CA VAL A 13 22.38 13.77 -3.35
C VAL A 13 22.24 12.91 -2.11
N ALA A 14 23.34 12.68 -1.37
CA ALA A 14 23.32 11.88 -0.15
C ALA A 14 22.34 12.43 0.89
N LEU A 15 22.32 13.77 1.08
CA LEU A 15 21.36 14.42 1.98
C LEU A 15 19.90 14.18 1.54
N SER A 16 19.60 14.30 0.24
CA SER A 16 18.26 13.97 -0.28
C SER A 16 17.87 12.52 0.00
N VAL A 17 18.79 11.58 -0.23
CA VAL A 17 18.55 10.14 0.05
C VAL A 17 18.20 9.91 1.52
N VAL A 18 19.00 10.46 2.44
CA VAL A 18 18.75 10.32 3.89
C VAL A 18 17.38 10.89 4.27
N LEU A 19 17.05 12.09 3.79
CA LEU A 19 15.77 12.75 4.09
C LEU A 19 14.57 12.03 3.47
N LEU A 20 14.71 11.47 2.27
CA LEU A 20 13.67 10.67 1.64
C LEU A 20 13.45 9.35 2.38
N SER A 21 14.50 8.72 2.87
CA SER A 21 14.44 7.38 3.45
C SER A 21 13.82 7.33 4.86
N ALA A 22 13.88 8.42 5.63
CA ALA A 22 13.56 8.44 7.06
C ALA A 22 12.15 7.89 7.38
N GLY A 23 11.13 8.20 6.58
CA GLY A 23 9.76 7.72 6.78
C GLY A 23 9.64 6.19 6.65
N TRP A 24 10.39 5.58 5.72
CA TRP A 24 10.37 4.12 5.53
C TRP A 24 11.33 3.36 6.45
N LEU A 25 12.25 4.07 7.09
CA LEU A 25 13.14 3.51 8.10
C LEU A 25 12.55 3.59 9.53
N GLY A 26 11.28 4.02 9.68
CA GLY A 26 10.60 4.08 10.96
C GLY A 26 11.01 5.27 11.83
N ILE A 27 11.50 6.36 11.23
CA ILE A 27 11.96 7.54 11.97
C ILE A 27 10.87 8.63 11.94
N THR A 28 10.63 9.24 10.78
CA THR A 28 9.59 10.26 10.56
C THR A 28 9.44 10.60 9.09
N GLY A 29 8.22 10.78 8.62
CA GLY A 29 7.91 11.31 7.29
C GLY A 29 8.02 12.83 7.18
N LEU A 30 8.13 13.56 8.30
CA LEU A 30 8.26 15.02 8.27
C LEU A 30 9.51 15.50 7.52
N THR A 31 10.54 14.67 7.41
CA THR A 31 11.72 14.94 6.58
C THR A 31 11.39 15.11 5.11
N LEU A 32 10.31 14.52 4.62
CA LEU A 32 9.84 14.66 3.23
C LEU A 32 9.48 16.09 2.86
N LEU A 33 9.13 16.93 3.86
CA LEU A 33 8.83 18.35 3.63
C LEU A 33 10.03 19.16 3.16
N VAL A 34 11.25 18.61 3.27
CA VAL A 34 12.52 19.25 2.89
C VAL A 34 13.40 18.34 2.00
N ALA A 35 13.00 17.10 1.75
CA ALA A 35 13.84 16.06 1.16
C ALA A 35 14.29 16.35 -0.29
N LEU A 36 13.50 17.10 -1.06
CA LEU A 36 13.83 17.45 -2.44
C LEU A 36 14.58 18.78 -2.57
N ILE A 37 14.74 19.57 -1.48
CA ILE A 37 15.47 20.84 -1.51
C ILE A 37 16.89 20.67 -2.04
N PRO A 38 17.69 19.65 -1.64
CA PRO A 38 19.01 19.46 -2.17
C PRO A 38 19.03 19.26 -3.70
N LEU A 39 18.08 18.51 -4.25
CA LEU A 39 17.94 18.34 -5.71
C LEU A 39 17.50 19.65 -6.40
N LEU A 40 16.60 20.43 -5.79
CA LEU A 40 16.20 21.74 -6.30
C LEU A 40 17.39 22.71 -6.34
N ILE A 41 18.29 22.68 -5.32
CA ILE A 41 19.52 23.46 -5.30
C ILE A 41 20.47 23.04 -6.44
N ILE A 42 20.66 21.74 -6.68
CA ILE A 42 21.46 21.26 -7.80
C ILE A 42 20.86 21.76 -9.12
N SER A 43 19.53 21.58 -9.29
CA SER A 43 18.82 22.03 -10.48
C SER A 43 18.99 23.53 -10.72
N GLU A 44 18.85 24.39 -9.71
CA GLU A 44 18.99 25.85 -9.82
C GLU A 44 20.41 26.24 -10.31
N ASN A 45 21.43 25.54 -9.85
CA ASN A 45 22.84 25.84 -10.14
C ASN A 45 23.36 25.27 -11.48
N LEU A 46 22.57 24.43 -12.15
CA LEU A 46 22.89 23.94 -13.49
C LEU A 46 22.35 24.88 -14.57
N SER A 47 23.06 24.95 -15.71
CA SER A 47 22.67 25.78 -16.85
C SER A 47 21.63 25.11 -17.76
N ASP A 48 21.07 25.86 -18.71
CA ASP A 48 20.20 25.35 -19.79
C ASP A 48 20.99 24.73 -20.94
N SER A 49 21.95 23.85 -20.62
CA SER A 49 22.76 23.14 -21.63
C SER A 49 22.37 21.65 -21.66
N LYS A 50 22.55 21.03 -22.83
CA LYS A 50 22.35 19.58 -22.99
C LYS A 50 23.23 18.79 -22.02
N ARG A 51 24.45 19.24 -21.75
CA ARG A 51 25.38 18.62 -20.80
C ARG A 51 24.84 18.68 -19.38
N ASP A 52 24.32 19.81 -18.92
CA ASP A 52 23.82 19.99 -17.58
C ASP A 52 22.45 19.32 -17.39
N PHE A 53 21.65 19.17 -18.44
CA PHE A 53 20.45 18.34 -18.43
C PHE A 53 20.79 16.88 -18.08
N TRP A 54 21.77 16.29 -18.77
CA TRP A 54 22.18 14.91 -18.48
C TRP A 54 22.89 14.76 -17.15
N ARG A 55 23.58 15.80 -16.66
CA ARG A 55 24.11 15.81 -15.28
C ARG A 55 22.99 15.79 -14.26
N MET A 56 21.94 16.61 -14.44
CA MET A 56 20.79 16.60 -13.54
C MET A 56 20.07 15.25 -13.57
N PHE A 57 19.87 14.69 -14.77
CA PHE A 57 19.34 13.35 -14.93
C PHE A 57 20.14 12.33 -14.12
N GLY A 58 21.47 12.35 -14.22
CA GLY A 58 22.33 11.44 -13.44
C GLY A 58 22.21 11.63 -11.92
N TYR A 59 22.17 12.88 -11.42
CA TYR A 59 22.02 13.15 -9.99
C TYR A 59 20.62 12.73 -9.48
N ALA A 60 19.56 13.01 -10.22
CA ALA A 60 18.21 12.61 -9.86
C ALA A 60 18.04 11.08 -9.87
N THR A 61 18.53 10.42 -10.93
CA THR A 61 18.55 8.95 -11.02
C THR A 61 19.29 8.33 -9.84
N LEU A 62 20.50 8.83 -9.54
CA LEU A 62 21.29 8.34 -8.41
C LEU A 62 20.56 8.52 -7.08
N THR A 63 19.88 9.67 -6.90
CA THR A 63 19.11 9.92 -5.67
C THR A 63 17.98 8.92 -5.50
N PHE A 64 17.16 8.71 -6.54
CA PHE A 64 15.99 7.84 -6.44
C PHE A 64 16.39 6.36 -6.35
N LEU A 65 17.38 5.90 -7.12
CA LEU A 65 17.90 4.52 -7.00
C LEU A 65 18.51 4.24 -5.64
N LEU A 66 19.25 5.19 -5.04
CA LEU A 66 19.79 5.03 -3.69
C LEU A 66 18.70 5.07 -2.62
N TRP A 67 17.64 5.86 -2.82
CA TRP A 67 16.48 5.85 -1.96
C TRP A 67 15.77 4.50 -2.01
N ASP A 68 15.50 3.97 -3.21
CA ASP A 68 14.94 2.63 -3.41
C ASP A 68 15.82 1.57 -2.72
N ALA A 69 17.11 1.58 -2.99
CA ALA A 69 18.07 0.64 -2.39
C ALA A 69 18.09 0.71 -0.85
N ALA A 70 17.96 1.89 -0.26
CA ALA A 70 17.95 2.07 1.19
C ALA A 70 16.66 1.57 1.86
N THR A 71 15.54 1.54 1.14
CA THR A 71 14.21 1.35 1.72
C THR A 71 13.50 0.07 1.32
N ILE A 72 13.77 -0.49 0.13
CA ILE A 72 13.10 -1.71 -0.38
C ILE A 72 14.04 -2.88 -0.67
N TRP A 73 15.28 -2.84 -0.18
CA TRP A 73 16.26 -3.93 -0.35
C TRP A 73 15.73 -5.29 0.11
N TRP A 74 14.88 -5.32 1.12
CA TRP A 74 14.29 -6.51 1.73
C TRP A 74 13.38 -7.32 0.79
N VAL A 75 12.89 -6.72 -0.29
CA VAL A 75 12.14 -7.43 -1.35
C VAL A 75 13.01 -8.53 -1.97
N TRP A 76 14.33 -8.43 -1.85
CA TRP A 76 15.28 -9.47 -2.26
C TRP A 76 14.97 -10.83 -1.64
N ASN A 77 14.50 -10.88 -0.40
CA ASN A 77 14.21 -12.12 0.30
C ASN A 77 13.09 -12.93 -0.37
N ALA A 78 12.08 -12.25 -0.88
CA ALA A 78 11.00 -12.91 -1.62
C ALA A 78 11.33 -13.06 -3.11
N THR A 79 12.07 -12.10 -3.68
CA THR A 79 12.29 -12.01 -5.13
C THR A 79 13.66 -11.40 -5.41
N PRO A 80 14.72 -12.17 -5.73
CA PRO A 80 16.07 -11.62 -5.88
C PRO A 80 16.22 -10.49 -6.90
N LEU A 81 15.44 -10.46 -7.98
CA LEU A 81 15.40 -9.37 -8.95
C LEU A 81 14.35 -8.29 -8.62
N GLY A 82 13.52 -8.53 -7.62
CA GLY A 82 12.41 -7.64 -7.23
C GLY A 82 12.83 -6.22 -6.89
N PRO A 83 13.81 -6.00 -6.00
CA PRO A 83 14.26 -4.65 -5.64
C PRO A 83 14.79 -3.87 -6.84
N LEU A 84 15.50 -4.55 -7.77
CA LEU A 84 16.02 -3.91 -8.97
C LEU A 84 14.89 -3.49 -9.91
N ALA A 85 13.94 -4.38 -10.16
CA ALA A 85 12.79 -4.10 -11.03
C ALA A 85 11.92 -2.98 -10.45
N ALA A 86 11.56 -3.07 -9.16
CA ALA A 86 10.77 -2.05 -8.46
C ALA A 86 11.49 -0.70 -8.43
N GLY A 87 12.82 -0.69 -8.13
CA GLY A 87 13.63 0.51 -8.10
C GLY A 87 13.76 1.19 -9.46
N ILE A 88 13.96 0.46 -10.55
CA ILE A 88 14.02 1.02 -11.90
C ILE A 88 12.67 1.66 -12.27
N VAL A 89 11.57 0.96 -12.04
CA VAL A 89 10.22 1.43 -12.39
C VAL A 89 9.83 2.62 -11.51
N GLY A 90 10.03 2.55 -10.18
CA GLY A 90 9.76 3.66 -9.25
C GLY A 90 10.60 4.90 -9.58
N THR A 91 11.91 4.72 -9.79
CA THR A 91 12.81 5.80 -10.24
C THR A 91 12.33 6.46 -11.52
N PHE A 92 11.86 5.69 -12.51
CA PHE A 92 11.33 6.24 -13.76
C PHE A 92 10.15 7.19 -13.52
N TYR A 93 9.17 6.81 -12.70
CA TYR A 93 8.02 7.66 -12.38
C TYR A 93 8.44 8.96 -11.67
N ASN A 94 9.37 8.88 -10.70
CA ASN A 94 9.88 10.04 -9.99
C ASN A 94 10.68 10.99 -10.92
N LEU A 95 11.46 10.43 -11.84
CA LEU A 95 12.19 11.19 -12.85
C LEU A 95 11.26 11.96 -13.78
N CYS A 96 10.12 11.42 -14.18
CA CYS A 96 9.17 12.10 -15.05
C CYS A 96 8.78 13.48 -14.49
N GLY A 97 8.35 13.55 -13.23
CA GLY A 97 7.99 14.81 -12.58
C GLY A 97 9.18 15.76 -12.39
N PHE A 98 10.30 15.23 -11.85
CA PHE A 98 11.45 16.05 -11.52
C PHE A 98 12.20 16.59 -12.75
N MET A 99 12.40 15.78 -13.77
CA MET A 99 13.09 16.20 -15.00
C MET A 99 12.23 17.15 -15.86
N ALA A 100 10.91 16.98 -15.87
CA ALA A 100 10.01 17.94 -16.48
C ALA A 100 10.13 19.31 -15.79
N TYR A 101 10.19 19.36 -14.46
CA TYR A 101 10.48 20.58 -13.71
C TYR A 101 11.84 21.16 -14.10
N HIS A 102 12.92 20.38 -14.04
CA HIS A 102 14.26 20.87 -14.37
C HIS A 102 14.30 21.48 -15.78
N TYR A 103 13.70 20.82 -16.75
CA TYR A 103 13.64 21.28 -18.13
C TYR A 103 12.82 22.57 -18.28
N THR A 104 11.67 22.66 -17.63
CA THR A 104 10.76 23.81 -17.75
C THR A 104 11.23 25.02 -16.93
N SER A 105 11.87 24.80 -15.78
CA SER A 105 12.37 25.85 -14.88
C SER A 105 13.39 26.78 -15.53
N LYS A 106 14.09 26.31 -16.58
CA LYS A 106 15.06 27.09 -17.37
C LYS A 106 14.43 27.84 -18.53
N ARG A 107 13.17 27.54 -18.91
CA ARG A 107 12.59 27.95 -20.19
C ARG A 107 11.23 28.63 -20.09
N ALA A 108 10.62 28.59 -18.90
CA ALA A 108 9.27 29.08 -18.63
C ALA A 108 9.21 29.87 -17.33
N PRO A 109 8.11 30.59 -17.06
CA PRO A 109 7.86 31.21 -15.77
C PRO A 109 7.93 30.17 -14.64
N ARG A 110 8.57 30.54 -13.54
CA ARG A 110 8.84 29.66 -12.41
C ARG A 110 7.58 29.02 -11.82
N ALA A 111 6.50 29.82 -11.73
CA ALA A 111 5.21 29.30 -11.27
C ALA A 111 4.74 28.10 -12.10
N LEU A 112 4.84 28.17 -13.44
CA LEU A 112 4.49 27.07 -14.33
C LEU A 112 5.39 25.85 -14.11
N ALA A 113 6.70 26.05 -13.93
CA ALA A 113 7.63 24.95 -13.67
C ALA A 113 7.31 24.24 -12.33
N TYR A 114 6.96 24.99 -11.28
CA TYR A 114 6.53 24.41 -9.99
C TYR A 114 5.18 23.70 -10.11
N THR A 115 4.23 24.26 -10.84
CA THR A 115 2.95 23.57 -11.11
C THR A 115 3.20 22.24 -11.82
N ILE A 116 4.08 22.21 -12.83
CA ILE A 116 4.44 20.97 -13.53
C ILE A 116 5.12 19.97 -12.57
N LEU A 117 6.05 20.42 -11.71
CA LEU A 117 6.66 19.53 -10.72
C LEU A 117 5.61 18.83 -9.86
N VAL A 118 4.73 19.62 -9.23
CA VAL A 118 3.75 19.10 -8.29
C VAL A 118 2.74 18.19 -8.99
N THR A 119 2.15 18.70 -10.06
CA THR A 119 1.00 18.00 -10.66
C THR A 119 1.42 16.78 -11.49
N LEU A 120 2.56 16.85 -12.18
CA LEU A 120 3.06 15.70 -12.93
C LEU A 120 3.63 14.63 -12.00
N TRP A 121 4.29 15.01 -10.90
CA TRP A 121 4.72 14.05 -9.89
C TRP A 121 3.54 13.25 -9.34
N ILE A 122 2.49 13.94 -8.86
CA ILE A 122 1.29 13.28 -8.34
C ILE A 122 0.61 12.42 -9.42
N ALA A 123 0.54 12.92 -10.66
CA ALA A 123 -0.04 12.18 -11.79
C ALA A 123 0.72 10.88 -12.07
N THR A 124 2.07 10.91 -12.03
CA THR A 124 2.90 9.72 -12.24
C THR A 124 2.84 8.75 -11.07
N GLU A 125 2.83 9.23 -9.82
CA GLU A 125 2.57 8.38 -8.65
C GLU A 125 1.20 7.69 -8.75
N TRP A 126 0.16 8.43 -9.17
CA TRP A 126 -1.17 7.85 -9.32
C TRP A 126 -1.24 6.82 -10.45
N ALA A 127 -0.61 7.10 -11.58
CA ALA A 127 -0.49 6.14 -12.67
C ALA A 127 0.20 4.84 -12.21
N TYR A 128 1.27 4.97 -11.43
CA TYR A 128 1.99 3.85 -10.84
C TYR A 128 1.14 3.07 -9.84
N ASN A 129 0.41 3.77 -8.95
CA ASN A 129 -0.49 3.16 -7.96
C ASN A 129 -1.71 2.48 -8.60
N SER A 130 -2.18 2.98 -9.74
CA SER A 130 -3.39 2.50 -10.41
C SER A 130 -3.13 1.42 -11.46
N ALA A 131 -1.87 1.19 -11.83
CA ALA A 131 -1.51 0.17 -12.80
C ALA A 131 -1.87 -1.24 -12.27
N ASP A 132 -2.35 -2.11 -13.16
CA ASP A 132 -2.66 -3.51 -12.83
C ASP A 132 -1.41 -4.40 -12.96
N VAL A 133 -0.38 -3.93 -13.66
CA VAL A 133 0.89 -4.62 -13.88
C VAL A 133 2.06 -3.65 -13.72
N MET A 134 3.23 -4.16 -13.34
CA MET A 134 4.45 -3.38 -13.11
C MET A 134 4.23 -2.24 -12.10
N THR A 135 3.52 -2.54 -11.01
CA THR A 135 3.26 -1.61 -9.91
C THR A 135 3.83 -2.15 -8.60
N PHE A 136 4.51 -1.29 -7.85
CA PHE A 136 4.94 -1.53 -6.48
C PHE A 136 4.89 -0.18 -5.73
N PRO A 137 3.69 0.31 -5.36
CA PRO A 137 3.47 1.68 -4.89
C PRO A 137 3.93 1.88 -3.43
N TRP A 138 5.02 1.26 -3.04
CA TRP A 138 5.56 1.30 -1.68
C TRP A 138 6.11 2.67 -1.32
N LEU A 139 6.78 3.32 -2.27
CA LEU A 139 7.50 4.57 -2.07
C LEU A 139 6.75 5.82 -2.56
N LEU A 140 5.41 5.80 -2.57
CA LEU A 140 4.64 7.04 -2.78
C LEU A 140 4.89 7.99 -1.61
N LEU A 141 5.20 9.26 -1.88
CA LEU A 141 5.60 10.20 -0.82
C LEU A 141 4.60 10.28 0.34
N GLY A 142 3.31 10.19 0.04
CA GLY A 142 2.26 10.19 1.08
C GLY A 142 2.29 8.99 2.03
N HIS A 143 2.83 7.84 1.62
CA HIS A 143 3.02 6.69 2.51
C HIS A 143 4.08 6.94 3.59
N GLY A 144 5.07 7.78 3.30
CA GLY A 144 6.16 8.06 4.24
C GLY A 144 5.71 8.70 5.55
N PHE A 145 4.48 9.22 5.64
CA PHE A 145 3.92 9.79 6.88
C PHE A 145 3.24 8.76 7.80
N SER A 146 3.42 7.47 7.57
CA SER A 146 2.77 6.42 8.36
C SER A 146 3.18 6.38 9.84
N GLU A 147 4.35 6.90 10.19
CA GLU A 147 4.76 7.09 11.58
C GLU A 147 4.13 8.36 12.21
N ASP A 148 3.87 9.36 11.41
CA ASP A 148 3.39 10.67 11.84
C ASP A 148 1.87 10.79 11.70
N ILE A 149 1.11 9.76 12.09
CA ILE A 149 -0.36 9.75 11.99
C ILE A 149 -1.02 10.95 12.65
N TRP A 150 -0.39 11.52 13.67
CA TRP A 150 -0.85 12.73 14.36
C TRP A 150 -0.80 13.98 13.47
N ALA A 151 0.04 13.98 12.43
CA ALA A 151 0.22 15.09 11.50
C ALA A 151 -0.63 14.97 10.22
N VAL A 152 -1.30 13.82 9.99
CA VAL A 152 -2.00 13.52 8.73
C VAL A 152 -3.46 13.06 8.90
N GLN A 153 -4.13 13.43 9.99
CA GLN A 153 -5.54 13.08 10.20
C GLN A 153 -6.46 13.59 9.07
N TRP A 154 -6.07 14.63 8.37
CA TRP A 154 -6.77 15.17 7.20
C TRP A 154 -6.68 14.29 5.94
N TYR A 155 -6.02 13.12 6.00
CA TYR A 155 -6.11 12.10 4.95
C TYR A 155 -7.54 11.60 4.77
N GLU A 156 -8.42 11.73 5.75
CA GLU A 156 -9.86 11.47 5.57
C GLU A 156 -10.51 12.32 4.47
N TYR A 157 -9.88 13.46 4.09
CA TYR A 157 -10.32 14.30 2.98
C TYR A 157 -9.59 14.00 1.68
N THR A 158 -8.31 13.70 1.72
CA THR A 158 -7.41 13.76 0.56
C THR A 158 -6.74 12.44 0.21
N GLY A 159 -6.71 11.47 1.13
CA GLY A 159 -5.86 10.30 1.05
C GLY A 159 -4.37 10.65 1.02
N ILE A 160 -3.53 9.67 0.72
CA ILE A 160 -2.07 9.82 0.66
C ILE A 160 -1.61 10.84 -0.39
N PHE A 161 -2.35 11.04 -1.48
CA PHE A 161 -1.96 12.03 -2.49
C PHE A 161 -2.01 13.46 -1.98
N GLY A 162 -2.80 13.74 -0.92
CA GLY A 162 -2.68 14.98 -0.16
C GLY A 162 -1.33 15.10 0.55
N GLY A 163 -0.81 14.00 1.10
CA GLY A 163 0.54 13.95 1.70
C GLY A 163 1.65 14.22 0.69
N THR A 164 1.57 13.60 -0.48
CA THR A 164 2.48 13.91 -1.60
C THR A 164 2.40 15.38 -1.99
N LEU A 165 1.19 15.94 -2.12
CA LEU A 165 0.98 17.36 -2.40
C LEU A 165 1.62 18.25 -1.33
N TRP A 166 1.40 17.94 -0.05
CA TRP A 166 1.99 18.69 1.07
C TRP A 166 3.51 18.64 1.07
N ALA A 167 4.11 17.47 0.85
CA ALA A 167 5.55 17.31 0.74
C ALA A 167 6.13 18.17 -0.38
N LEU A 168 5.58 18.08 -1.60
CA LEU A 168 6.09 18.80 -2.76
C LEU A 168 5.96 20.33 -2.62
N ILE A 169 4.81 20.83 -2.15
CA ILE A 169 4.60 22.27 -1.95
C ILE A 169 5.50 22.80 -0.83
N SER A 170 5.71 22.04 0.24
CA SER A 170 6.61 22.41 1.34
C SER A 170 8.06 22.53 0.86
N ASN A 171 8.55 21.57 0.09
CA ASN A 171 9.88 21.65 -0.52
C ASN A 171 10.06 22.92 -1.37
N ILE A 172 9.07 23.24 -2.21
CA ILE A 172 9.09 24.45 -3.04
C ILE A 172 9.08 25.72 -2.17
N ALA A 173 8.20 25.79 -1.18
CA ALA A 173 8.04 26.96 -0.33
C ALA A 173 9.32 27.25 0.50
N ILE A 174 9.92 26.21 1.07
CA ILE A 174 11.16 26.34 1.83
C ILE A 174 12.34 26.64 0.89
N PHE A 175 12.40 26.04 -0.28
CA PHE A 175 13.40 26.38 -1.30
C PHE A 175 13.32 27.86 -1.72
N GLU A 176 12.10 28.42 -1.86
CA GLU A 176 11.91 29.85 -2.15
C GLU A 176 12.41 30.77 -1.04
N ILE A 177 12.41 30.35 0.25
CA ILE A 177 13.06 31.09 1.33
C ILE A 177 14.57 31.21 1.09
N LEU A 178 15.23 30.10 0.74
CA LEU A 178 16.67 30.07 0.48
C LEU A 178 17.05 30.95 -0.73
N ARG A 179 16.16 31.02 -1.73
CA ARG A 179 16.36 31.77 -2.96
C ARG A 179 16.11 33.27 -2.79
N THR A 180 14.98 33.65 -2.19
CA THR A 180 14.51 35.04 -2.18
C THR A 180 14.85 35.79 -0.91
N ARG A 181 14.96 35.07 0.23
CA ARG A 181 15.20 35.59 1.57
C ARG A 181 14.17 36.61 2.07
N THR A 182 12.98 36.65 1.45
CA THR A 182 11.92 37.59 1.78
C THR A 182 11.07 37.13 2.97
N THR A 183 10.52 38.07 3.72
CA THR A 183 9.58 37.78 4.82
C THR A 183 8.32 37.08 4.31
N THR A 184 7.83 37.48 3.12
CA THR A 184 6.67 36.85 2.48
C THR A 184 6.91 35.37 2.18
N ALA A 185 8.12 35.00 1.70
CA ALA A 185 8.45 33.59 1.47
C ALA A 185 8.48 32.79 2.80
N LYS A 186 9.02 33.37 3.86
CA LYS A 186 9.05 32.75 5.19
C LYS A 186 7.64 32.51 5.73
N VAL A 187 6.76 33.52 5.66
CA VAL A 187 5.37 33.41 6.12
C VAL A 187 4.61 32.37 5.30
N ARG A 188 4.72 32.38 3.98
CA ARG A 188 4.09 31.36 3.10
C ARG A 188 4.54 29.95 3.44
N ALA A 189 5.85 29.72 3.61
CA ALA A 189 6.37 28.42 3.96
C ALA A 189 5.88 27.97 5.34
N ALA A 190 5.87 28.88 6.34
CA ALA A 190 5.35 28.58 7.66
C ALA A 190 3.86 28.14 7.60
N ILE A 191 3.02 28.86 6.86
CA ILE A 191 1.61 28.49 6.67
C ILE A 191 1.50 27.11 6.00
N ILE A 192 2.22 26.87 4.91
CA ILE A 192 2.15 25.62 4.14
C ILE A 192 2.57 24.41 5.00
N VAL A 193 3.60 24.57 5.82
CA VAL A 193 4.12 23.47 6.65
C VAL A 193 3.26 23.28 7.90
N ILE A 194 2.85 24.37 8.58
CA ILE A 194 2.26 24.30 9.92
C ILE A 194 0.73 24.13 9.87
N ALA A 195 0.02 24.76 8.92
CA ALA A 195 -1.43 24.71 8.89
C ALA A 195 -2.01 23.28 8.75
N PRO A 196 -1.45 22.37 7.91
CA PRO A 196 -1.92 20.99 7.87
C PRO A 196 -1.70 20.24 9.19
N ILE A 197 -0.61 20.54 9.91
CA ILE A 197 -0.35 19.95 11.23
C ILE A 197 -1.39 20.42 12.24
N ILE A 198 -1.67 21.71 12.28
CA ILE A 198 -2.71 22.29 13.17
C ILE A 198 -4.07 21.66 12.86
N LEU A 199 -4.43 21.56 11.58
CA LEU A 199 -5.67 20.91 11.16
C LEU A 199 -5.70 19.44 11.62
N SER A 200 -4.63 18.71 11.43
CA SER A 200 -4.54 17.30 11.84
C SER A 200 -4.73 17.13 13.34
N VAL A 201 -4.05 17.94 14.16
CA VAL A 201 -4.19 17.90 15.61
C VAL A 201 -5.62 18.29 16.02
N ALA A 202 -6.22 19.29 15.40
CA ALA A 202 -7.60 19.70 15.68
C ALA A 202 -8.58 18.55 15.37
N LEU A 203 -8.42 17.86 14.23
CA LEU A 203 -9.22 16.69 13.87
C LEU A 203 -9.04 15.54 14.88
N LEU A 204 -7.82 15.28 15.29
CA LEU A 204 -7.52 14.24 16.27
C LEU A 204 -8.17 14.54 17.65
N LEU A 205 -8.10 15.78 18.11
CA LEU A 205 -8.69 16.21 19.38
C LEU A 205 -10.21 16.28 19.35
N SER A 206 -10.80 16.55 18.19
CA SER A 206 -12.25 16.59 17.99
C SER A 206 -12.87 15.25 17.67
N TYR A 207 -12.05 14.23 17.41
CA TYR A 207 -12.53 12.89 17.09
C TYR A 207 -13.38 12.32 18.21
N ARG A 208 -14.52 11.73 17.84
CA ARG A 208 -15.41 11.02 18.75
C ARG A 208 -15.56 9.58 18.26
N PRO A 209 -15.12 8.58 19.03
CA PRO A 209 -15.38 7.18 18.72
C PRO A 209 -16.86 6.88 18.62
N SER A 210 -17.24 5.91 17.83
CA SER A 210 -18.61 5.39 17.81
C SER A 210 -18.92 4.66 19.10
N GLU A 211 -20.18 4.77 19.56
CA GLU A 211 -20.69 3.99 20.71
C GLU A 211 -21.02 2.54 20.30
N ARG A 212 -21.20 2.27 19.01
CA ARG A 212 -21.37 0.91 18.49
C ARG A 212 -20.01 0.27 18.35
N THR A 213 -19.85 -0.88 18.97
CA THR A 213 -18.61 -1.65 18.94
C THR A 213 -18.89 -3.11 18.63
N THR A 214 -17.84 -3.86 18.30
CA THR A 214 -17.87 -5.31 18.16
C THR A 214 -16.56 -5.89 18.63
N GLU A 215 -16.61 -7.05 19.28
CA GLU A 215 -15.42 -7.78 19.67
C GLU A 215 -14.93 -8.65 18.51
N ILE A 216 -13.65 -8.54 18.17
CA ILE A 216 -12.99 -9.32 17.14
C ILE A 216 -11.70 -9.94 17.70
N SER A 217 -11.48 -11.21 17.36
CA SER A 217 -10.23 -11.92 17.66
C SER A 217 -9.38 -12.08 16.41
N VAL A 218 -8.06 -11.95 16.55
CA VAL A 218 -7.09 -12.25 15.50
C VAL A 218 -6.15 -13.36 15.97
N ILE A 219 -5.81 -14.26 15.06
CA ILE A 219 -5.01 -15.45 15.33
C ILE A 219 -3.73 -15.35 14.51
N GLN A 220 -2.57 -15.54 15.15
CA GLN A 220 -1.26 -15.64 14.53
C GLN A 220 -0.69 -17.03 14.78
N PRO A 221 -0.78 -17.96 13.82
CA PRO A 221 -0.33 -19.33 14.00
C PRO A 221 1.17 -19.52 13.84
N ASN A 222 1.86 -18.53 13.30
CA ASN A 222 3.30 -18.53 13.08
C ASN A 222 3.81 -19.80 12.35
N VAL A 223 3.18 -20.14 11.24
CA VAL A 223 3.59 -21.26 10.39
C VAL A 223 4.66 -20.75 9.40
N PRO A 224 5.87 -21.32 9.37
CA PRO A 224 6.90 -20.90 8.43
C PRO A 224 6.42 -20.97 6.98
N CYS A 225 6.77 -19.97 6.17
CA CYS A 225 6.31 -19.89 4.78
C CYS A 225 6.98 -20.90 3.88
N TYR A 226 8.27 -21.20 4.11
CA TYR A 226 9.07 -22.12 3.31
C TYR A 226 8.98 -23.55 3.85
N GLU A 227 8.99 -24.52 2.94
CA GLU A 227 8.78 -25.93 3.29
C GLU A 227 9.91 -26.50 4.15
N ASP A 228 11.15 -26.18 3.82
CA ASP A 228 12.34 -26.55 4.58
C ASP A 228 12.33 -25.98 6.01
N GLU A 229 11.85 -24.76 6.19
CA GLU A 229 11.66 -24.16 7.51
C GLU A 229 10.54 -24.85 8.30
N ARG A 230 9.44 -25.25 7.64
CA ARG A 230 8.36 -26.03 8.28
C ARG A 230 8.85 -27.39 8.74
N GLU A 231 9.65 -28.06 7.90
CA GLU A 231 10.26 -29.34 8.26
C GLU A 231 11.21 -29.19 9.47
N ALA A 232 12.11 -28.19 9.41
CA ALA A 232 13.05 -27.92 10.50
C ALA A 232 12.39 -27.53 11.82
N SER A 233 11.26 -26.81 11.78
CA SER A 233 10.49 -26.40 12.97
C SER A 233 9.49 -27.46 13.48
N GLY A 234 9.31 -28.56 12.76
CA GLY A 234 8.29 -29.57 13.07
C GLY A 234 6.85 -29.13 12.76
N LYS A 235 6.65 -28.00 12.08
CA LYS A 235 5.33 -27.45 11.72
C LYS A 235 4.82 -27.88 10.33
N MET A 236 5.14 -29.10 9.91
CA MET A 236 4.63 -29.65 8.65
C MET A 236 3.11 -29.90 8.66
N GLN A 237 2.53 -30.09 9.83
CA GLN A 237 1.09 -30.30 10.03
C GLN A 237 0.59 -29.40 11.15
N PRO A 238 0.41 -28.08 10.90
CA PRO A 238 0.07 -27.11 11.96
C PRO A 238 -1.40 -27.17 12.40
N THR A 239 -2.18 -28.14 11.92
CA THR A 239 -3.64 -28.20 12.14
C THR A 239 -4.00 -28.20 13.63
N ASN A 240 -3.32 -29.03 14.44
CA ASN A 240 -3.59 -29.11 15.87
C ASN A 240 -3.22 -27.80 16.60
N ASP A 241 -2.11 -27.16 16.21
CA ASP A 241 -1.69 -25.89 16.80
C ASP A 241 -2.71 -24.80 16.50
N ILE A 242 -3.21 -24.75 15.27
CA ILE A 242 -4.26 -23.80 14.85
C ILE A 242 -5.56 -24.06 15.63
N ILE A 243 -6.01 -25.33 15.76
CA ILE A 243 -7.20 -25.68 16.54
C ILE A 243 -7.04 -25.26 18.02
N ASN A 244 -5.86 -25.50 18.60
CA ASN A 244 -5.56 -25.09 19.98
C ASN A 244 -5.57 -23.57 20.17
N LEU A 245 -5.18 -22.80 19.17
CA LEU A 245 -5.28 -21.34 19.19
C LEU A 245 -6.74 -20.89 19.10
N ILE A 246 -7.50 -21.45 18.18
CA ILE A 246 -8.92 -21.14 18.00
C ILE A 246 -9.72 -21.45 19.28
N ALA A 247 -9.44 -22.56 19.95
CA ALA A 247 -10.09 -22.93 21.20
C ALA A 247 -9.89 -21.89 22.32
N LYS A 248 -8.92 -21.00 22.22
CA LYS A 248 -8.67 -19.90 23.18
C LYS A 248 -9.40 -18.62 22.82
N VAL A 249 -10.03 -18.53 21.65
CA VAL A 249 -10.81 -17.35 21.23
C VAL A 249 -12.04 -17.23 22.13
N PRO A 250 -12.36 -16.02 22.65
CA PRO A 250 -13.57 -15.83 23.45
C PRO A 250 -14.83 -16.10 22.62
N ALA A 251 -15.82 -16.79 23.23
CA ALA A 251 -17.11 -17.04 22.59
C ALA A 251 -17.95 -15.76 22.36
N SER A 252 -17.55 -14.63 22.94
CA SER A 252 -18.14 -13.30 22.74
C SER A 252 -17.69 -12.63 21.43
N SER A 253 -16.64 -13.14 20.80
CA SER A 253 -16.14 -12.55 19.56
C SER A 253 -17.12 -12.73 18.42
N SER A 254 -17.53 -11.65 17.76
CA SER A 254 -18.39 -11.69 16.57
C SER A 254 -17.68 -12.31 15.37
N PHE A 255 -16.39 -12.04 15.26
CA PHE A 255 -15.52 -12.61 14.23
C PHE A 255 -14.21 -13.08 14.83
N MET A 256 -13.68 -14.17 14.26
CA MET A 256 -12.29 -14.58 14.43
C MET A 256 -11.60 -14.54 13.06
N LEU A 257 -10.37 -14.01 13.02
CA LEU A 257 -9.60 -13.86 11.79
C LEU A 257 -8.41 -14.82 11.82
N MET A 258 -8.28 -15.63 10.78
CA MET A 258 -7.08 -16.38 10.45
C MET A 258 -6.35 -15.73 9.26
N PRO A 259 -5.01 -15.85 9.18
CA PRO A 259 -4.23 -15.14 8.18
C PRO A 259 -4.46 -15.62 6.74
N GLU A 260 -3.86 -14.87 5.79
CA GLU A 260 -3.78 -15.24 4.39
C GLU A 260 -3.15 -16.63 4.24
N SER A 261 -3.67 -17.44 3.31
CA SER A 261 -3.20 -18.80 3.04
C SER A 261 -3.27 -19.80 4.21
N ALA A 262 -3.97 -19.48 5.29
CA ALA A 262 -4.01 -20.35 6.47
C ALA A 262 -4.47 -21.78 6.14
N LEU A 263 -5.48 -21.92 5.29
CA LEU A 263 -5.99 -23.23 4.86
C LEU A 263 -5.03 -23.96 3.90
N ALA A 264 -4.17 -23.26 3.19
CA ALA A 264 -3.23 -23.88 2.26
C ALA A 264 -2.12 -24.68 2.98
N TYR A 265 -1.85 -24.36 4.24
CA TYR A 265 -0.89 -25.10 5.08
C TYR A 265 -1.49 -26.38 5.71
N ILE A 266 -2.78 -26.62 5.51
CA ILE A 266 -3.46 -27.76 6.09
C ILE A 266 -3.47 -28.91 5.10
N PRO A 267 -2.87 -30.07 5.45
CA PRO A 267 -2.79 -31.22 4.56
C PRO A 267 -4.17 -31.66 4.04
N GLY A 268 -4.26 -31.87 2.74
CA GLY A 268 -5.48 -32.36 2.10
C GLY A 268 -6.48 -31.28 1.65
N ILE A 269 -6.31 -30.01 2.06
CA ILE A 269 -7.18 -28.93 1.57
C ILE A 269 -6.70 -28.35 0.24
N GLY A 270 -5.46 -27.90 0.17
CA GLY A 270 -4.88 -27.33 -1.05
C GLY A 270 -5.71 -26.17 -1.62
N SER A 271 -6.01 -26.21 -2.90
CA SER A 271 -6.89 -25.24 -3.56
C SER A 271 -8.34 -25.74 -3.55
N VAL A 272 -9.23 -24.98 -2.93
CA VAL A 272 -10.63 -25.36 -2.72
C VAL A 272 -11.47 -25.02 -3.95
N ASP A 273 -12.12 -26.04 -4.53
CA ASP A 273 -13.05 -25.88 -5.62
C ASP A 273 -14.36 -25.24 -5.11
N GLU A 274 -14.68 -24.04 -5.60
CA GLU A 274 -15.85 -23.29 -5.16
C GLU A 274 -17.17 -24.00 -5.43
N SER A 275 -17.24 -24.89 -6.43
CA SER A 275 -18.40 -25.73 -6.68
C SER A 275 -18.55 -26.89 -5.71
N ARG A 276 -17.58 -27.08 -4.80
CA ARG A 276 -17.50 -28.21 -3.86
C ARG A 276 -17.15 -27.77 -2.43
N MET A 277 -17.50 -26.54 -2.06
CA MET A 277 -17.22 -26.00 -0.74
C MET A 277 -17.80 -26.84 0.40
N GLU A 278 -18.92 -27.54 0.16
CA GLU A 278 -19.53 -28.42 1.16
C GLU A 278 -18.64 -29.57 1.62
N TYR A 279 -17.68 -29.99 0.80
CA TYR A 279 -16.77 -31.09 1.16
C TYR A 279 -15.72 -30.70 2.21
N ILE A 280 -15.46 -29.40 2.40
CA ILE A 280 -14.56 -28.91 3.44
C ILE A 280 -15.30 -28.51 4.71
N ALA A 281 -16.63 -28.43 4.69
CA ALA A 281 -17.42 -28.00 5.82
C ALA A 281 -17.17 -28.81 7.10
N PRO A 282 -17.11 -30.16 7.09
CA PRO A 282 -16.84 -30.95 8.31
C PRO A 282 -15.45 -30.65 8.91
N PHE A 283 -14.48 -30.27 8.07
CA PHE A 283 -13.16 -29.87 8.52
C PHE A 283 -13.22 -28.46 9.16
N LEU A 284 -13.87 -27.50 8.50
CA LEU A 284 -14.02 -26.13 9.00
C LEU A 284 -14.89 -26.09 10.27
N ASP A 285 -15.86 -26.98 10.42
CA ASP A 285 -16.66 -27.14 11.64
C ASP A 285 -15.77 -27.43 12.86
N SER A 286 -14.69 -28.20 12.68
CA SER A 286 -13.73 -28.45 13.76
C SER A 286 -13.00 -27.19 14.26
N PHE A 287 -12.98 -26.12 13.49
CA PHE A 287 -12.39 -24.84 13.90
C PHE A 287 -13.41 -23.95 14.62
N VAL A 288 -14.66 -23.95 14.21
CA VAL A 288 -15.67 -23.02 14.74
C VAL A 288 -16.56 -23.73 15.74
N GLY A 289 -17.29 -24.74 15.31
CA GLY A 289 -18.07 -25.68 16.08
C GLY A 289 -18.86 -25.14 17.29
N ASP A 290 -19.26 -26.04 18.20
CA ASP A 290 -20.07 -25.73 19.39
C ASP A 290 -19.41 -24.75 20.38
N ASN A 291 -18.09 -24.55 20.28
CA ASN A 291 -17.36 -23.64 21.17
C ASN A 291 -17.57 -22.16 20.85
N HIS A 292 -18.02 -21.83 19.62
CA HIS A 292 -18.15 -20.45 19.13
C HIS A 292 -19.49 -20.24 18.38
N PRO A 293 -20.65 -20.44 19.04
CA PRO A 293 -21.94 -20.57 18.36
C PRO A 293 -22.44 -19.33 17.62
N ASN A 294 -21.87 -18.14 17.88
CA ASN A 294 -22.26 -16.88 17.20
C ASN A 294 -21.08 -16.21 16.48
N THR A 295 -19.93 -16.88 16.47
CA THR A 295 -18.70 -16.35 15.87
C THR A 295 -18.59 -16.82 14.43
N LYS A 296 -18.28 -15.92 13.50
CA LYS A 296 -17.89 -16.30 12.13
C LYS A 296 -16.38 -16.23 11.96
N LEU A 297 -15.85 -17.23 11.27
CA LEU A 297 -14.45 -17.28 10.91
C LEU A 297 -14.22 -16.57 9.57
N ILE A 298 -13.26 -15.65 9.53
CA ILE A 298 -12.69 -15.10 8.27
C ILE A 298 -11.30 -15.71 8.11
N THR A 299 -11.07 -16.45 7.03
CA THR A 299 -9.82 -17.17 6.80
C THR A 299 -9.34 -17.03 5.37
N GLY A 300 -8.02 -16.93 5.20
CA GLY A 300 -7.40 -16.96 3.86
C GLY A 300 -7.34 -18.37 3.29
N ALA A 301 -7.64 -18.49 1.99
CA ALA A 301 -7.64 -19.75 1.26
C ALA A 301 -7.20 -19.58 -0.19
N SER A 302 -6.66 -20.65 -0.78
CA SER A 302 -6.62 -20.78 -2.24
C SER A 302 -7.95 -21.33 -2.72
N THR A 303 -8.62 -20.64 -3.64
CA THR A 303 -9.86 -21.13 -4.24
C THR A 303 -9.71 -21.33 -5.75
N MET A 304 -10.61 -22.12 -6.33
CA MET A 304 -10.62 -22.44 -7.74
C MET A 304 -12.03 -22.36 -8.31
N VAL A 305 -12.19 -21.59 -9.40
CA VAL A 305 -13.43 -21.53 -10.20
C VAL A 305 -13.22 -22.28 -11.49
N ARG A 306 -14.08 -23.28 -11.77
CA ARG A 306 -14.04 -24.06 -13.01
C ARG A 306 -14.98 -23.50 -14.07
N TYR A 307 -14.50 -23.49 -15.31
CA TYR A 307 -15.22 -23.01 -16.49
C TYR A 307 -15.55 -24.13 -17.50
N GLY A 308 -15.09 -25.37 -17.24
CA GLY A 308 -15.26 -26.50 -18.15
C GLY A 308 -14.52 -26.28 -19.48
N ASP A 309 -15.21 -26.39 -20.60
CA ASP A 309 -14.61 -26.34 -21.94
C ASP A 309 -14.32 -24.91 -22.45
N THR A 310 -14.76 -23.88 -21.73
CA THR A 310 -14.66 -22.48 -22.18
C THR A 310 -13.58 -21.73 -21.41
N ARG A 311 -12.62 -21.11 -22.11
CA ARG A 311 -11.68 -20.17 -21.50
C ARG A 311 -12.39 -18.85 -21.19
N ALA A 312 -12.81 -18.66 -19.92
CA ALA A 312 -13.60 -17.49 -19.51
C ALA A 312 -12.76 -16.23 -19.25
N THR A 313 -11.48 -16.39 -18.91
CA THR A 313 -10.57 -15.28 -18.56
C THR A 313 -9.22 -15.40 -19.24
N ASN A 314 -8.44 -14.31 -19.24
CA ASN A 314 -7.07 -14.36 -19.76
C ASN A 314 -6.10 -15.07 -18.81
N THR A 315 -6.46 -15.21 -17.53
CA THR A 315 -5.68 -15.88 -16.50
C THR A 315 -5.98 -17.37 -16.40
N ALA A 316 -7.06 -17.84 -17.07
CA ALA A 316 -7.48 -19.21 -16.99
C ALA A 316 -6.43 -20.20 -17.49
N HIS A 317 -6.23 -21.24 -16.70
CA HIS A 317 -5.39 -22.41 -16.96
C HIS A 317 -6.24 -23.54 -17.47
N TYR A 318 -5.64 -24.50 -18.20
CA TYR A 318 -6.31 -25.70 -18.66
C TYR A 318 -5.73 -26.95 -18.01
N TYR A 319 -6.61 -27.79 -17.47
CA TYR A 319 -6.26 -29.10 -16.97
C TYR A 319 -7.17 -30.17 -17.55
N LYS A 320 -6.59 -31.29 -17.97
CA LYS A 320 -7.28 -32.32 -18.74
C LYS A 320 -8.54 -32.87 -18.07
N ASP A 321 -8.52 -33.01 -16.73
CA ASP A 321 -9.59 -33.71 -16.01
C ASP A 321 -10.80 -32.81 -15.67
N TYR A 322 -10.63 -31.48 -15.69
CA TYR A 322 -11.72 -30.54 -15.33
C TYR A 322 -11.80 -29.28 -16.19
N GLY A 323 -11.04 -29.22 -17.31
CA GLY A 323 -11.13 -28.15 -18.29
C GLY A 323 -10.42 -26.86 -17.86
N TRP A 324 -10.96 -25.73 -18.28
CA TRP A 324 -10.46 -24.39 -17.94
C TRP A 324 -10.86 -24.00 -16.53
N TYR A 325 -9.95 -23.33 -15.81
CA TYR A 325 -10.15 -22.87 -14.44
C TYR A 325 -9.26 -21.67 -14.13
N ASP A 326 -9.69 -20.83 -13.18
CA ASP A 326 -8.85 -19.86 -12.49
C ASP A 326 -8.61 -20.29 -11.05
N ARG A 327 -7.45 -19.95 -10.53
CA ARG A 327 -7.16 -19.99 -9.09
C ARG A 327 -7.18 -18.58 -8.55
N TYR A 328 -7.64 -18.42 -7.32
CA TYR A 328 -7.71 -17.14 -6.62
C TYR A 328 -7.05 -17.24 -5.24
N ASN A 329 -6.43 -16.15 -4.82
CA ASN A 329 -6.16 -15.89 -3.43
C ASN A 329 -7.43 -15.28 -2.83
N SER A 330 -8.01 -15.90 -1.80
CA SER A 330 -9.36 -15.58 -1.34
C SER A 330 -9.45 -15.48 0.18
N ALA A 331 -10.41 -14.72 0.66
CA ALA A 331 -10.90 -14.77 2.02
C ALA A 331 -12.28 -15.41 2.04
N LEU A 332 -12.48 -16.37 2.95
CA LEU A 332 -13.74 -17.07 3.15
C LEU A 332 -14.42 -16.57 4.42
N LEU A 333 -15.74 -16.40 4.37
CA LEU A 333 -16.58 -16.25 5.55
C LEU A 333 -17.21 -17.61 5.88
N VAL A 334 -16.91 -18.14 7.05
CA VAL A 334 -17.35 -19.47 7.51
C VAL A 334 -18.21 -19.30 8.76
N ASN A 335 -19.36 -19.96 8.79
CA ASN A 335 -20.24 -19.92 9.95
C ASN A 335 -19.86 -20.97 11.01
N ASP A 336 -20.62 -20.99 12.11
CA ASP A 336 -20.48 -21.89 13.25
C ASP A 336 -20.62 -23.40 12.91
N LYS A 337 -21.13 -23.73 11.72
CA LYS A 337 -21.27 -25.11 11.22
C LYS A 337 -20.22 -25.46 10.16
N GLY A 338 -19.17 -24.68 10.05
CA GLY A 338 -18.13 -24.89 9.04
C GLY A 338 -18.55 -24.62 7.59
N MET A 339 -19.75 -24.05 7.37
CA MET A 339 -20.22 -23.74 6.00
C MET A 339 -19.67 -22.41 5.55
N VAL A 340 -19.14 -22.36 4.32
CA VAL A 340 -18.71 -21.14 3.66
C VAL A 340 -19.95 -20.37 3.18
N GLU A 341 -20.15 -19.18 3.72
CA GLU A 341 -21.31 -18.33 3.39
C GLU A 341 -20.98 -17.30 2.31
N ASP A 342 -19.75 -16.81 2.25
CA ASP A 342 -19.32 -15.86 1.24
C ASP A 342 -17.81 -15.98 0.97
N ILE A 343 -17.40 -15.51 -0.23
CA ILE A 343 -16.02 -15.55 -0.71
C ILE A 343 -15.65 -14.20 -1.29
N TYR A 344 -14.51 -13.68 -0.86
CA TYR A 344 -13.87 -12.51 -1.45
C TYR A 344 -12.59 -12.93 -2.17
N HIS A 345 -12.45 -12.60 -3.44
CA HIS A 345 -11.23 -12.80 -4.22
C HIS A 345 -10.35 -11.55 -4.18
N LYS A 346 -9.07 -11.75 -3.93
CA LYS A 346 -8.07 -10.66 -3.89
C LYS A 346 -8.10 -9.83 -5.17
N GLY A 347 -8.26 -8.52 -5.00
CA GLY A 347 -8.37 -7.56 -6.12
C GLY A 347 -7.06 -6.89 -6.51
N LYS A 348 -6.02 -6.91 -5.63
CA LYS A 348 -4.70 -6.37 -5.90
C LYS A 348 -3.63 -7.43 -5.68
N LEU A 349 -3.14 -7.99 -6.78
CA LEU A 349 -2.17 -9.09 -6.78
C LEU A 349 -0.73 -8.58 -6.63
N VAL A 350 0.13 -9.40 -6.02
CA VAL A 350 1.56 -9.15 -5.91
C VAL A 350 2.24 -9.51 -7.23
N ILE A 351 2.86 -8.53 -7.87
CA ILE A 351 3.54 -8.72 -9.15
C ILE A 351 4.78 -9.61 -8.98
N GLY A 352 4.95 -10.54 -9.90
CA GLY A 352 6.02 -11.54 -9.91
C GLY A 352 5.70 -12.81 -9.12
N VAL A 353 4.76 -12.75 -8.18
CA VAL A 353 4.35 -13.88 -7.34
C VAL A 353 2.95 -14.38 -7.70
N GLU A 354 1.96 -13.50 -7.72
CA GLU A 354 0.55 -13.81 -8.00
C GLU A 354 0.12 -13.41 -9.41
N ALA A 355 0.86 -12.50 -10.04
CA ALA A 355 0.62 -12.07 -11.42
C ALA A 355 1.94 -11.84 -12.16
N VAL A 356 2.06 -12.42 -13.35
CA VAL A 356 3.18 -12.21 -14.25
C VAL A 356 2.78 -11.19 -15.32
N PRO A 357 3.42 -10.00 -15.35
CA PRO A 357 3.11 -9.01 -16.37
C PRO A 357 3.53 -9.51 -17.75
N MET A 358 2.68 -9.29 -18.77
CA MET A 358 2.94 -9.64 -20.17
C MET A 358 3.51 -11.07 -20.32
N LYS A 359 2.71 -12.06 -19.92
CA LYS A 359 3.06 -13.50 -20.05
C LYS A 359 3.61 -13.81 -21.45
N GLY A 360 4.70 -14.56 -21.51
CA GLY A 360 5.46 -14.85 -22.72
C GLY A 360 6.71 -13.96 -22.90
N ILE A 361 6.76 -12.76 -22.31
CA ILE A 361 7.94 -11.88 -22.33
C ILE A 361 8.68 -11.93 -20.99
N PHE A 362 7.93 -11.95 -19.90
CA PHE A 362 8.45 -11.87 -18.53
C PHE A 362 8.23 -13.15 -17.71
N ASP A 363 8.04 -14.31 -18.34
CA ASP A 363 7.87 -15.60 -17.66
C ASP A 363 9.07 -15.94 -16.75
N PHE A 364 10.25 -15.39 -17.05
CA PHE A 364 11.45 -15.53 -16.20
C PHE A 364 11.34 -14.77 -14.85
N LEU A 365 10.31 -13.92 -14.69
CA LEU A 365 10.02 -13.25 -13.42
C LEU A 365 9.01 -14.04 -12.58
N GLU A 366 8.46 -15.15 -13.09
CA GLU A 366 7.57 -16.01 -12.33
C GLU A 366 8.37 -16.70 -11.21
N ILE A 367 7.93 -16.50 -9.98
CA ILE A 367 8.59 -17.01 -8.79
C ILE A 367 7.62 -17.91 -8.06
N ASP A 368 8.01 -19.15 -7.91
CA ASP A 368 7.32 -20.11 -7.05
C ASP A 368 7.90 -20.02 -5.64
N LEU A 369 7.15 -19.38 -4.75
CA LEU A 369 7.48 -19.27 -3.33
C LEU A 369 6.85 -20.39 -2.49
N GLY A 370 6.14 -21.33 -3.13
CA GLY A 370 5.23 -22.25 -2.45
C GLY A 370 3.94 -21.55 -2.00
N GLY A 371 2.87 -22.30 -1.77
CA GLY A 371 1.57 -21.72 -1.39
C GLY A 371 0.76 -21.22 -2.60
N ILE A 372 0.13 -20.04 -2.48
CA ILE A 372 -0.73 -19.48 -3.54
C ILE A 372 0.10 -18.59 -4.46
N THR A 373 0.70 -19.18 -5.48
CA THR A 373 1.60 -18.50 -6.43
C THR A 373 1.24 -18.81 -7.88
N GLY A 374 1.83 -18.07 -8.81
CA GLY A 374 1.61 -18.19 -10.25
C GLY A 374 0.61 -17.19 -10.80
N GLN A 375 0.12 -17.43 -12.02
CA GLN A 375 -0.87 -16.54 -12.64
C GLN A 375 -2.26 -16.79 -12.01
N LEU A 376 -2.66 -15.92 -11.10
CA LEU A 376 -3.97 -15.98 -10.44
C LEU A 376 -5.00 -15.10 -11.15
N GLY A 377 -6.26 -15.44 -10.99
CA GLY A 377 -7.38 -14.54 -11.23
C GLY A 377 -7.47 -13.46 -10.15
N TRP A 378 -8.07 -12.32 -10.46
CA TRP A 378 -8.29 -11.24 -9.49
C TRP A 378 -9.75 -10.87 -9.37
N GLY A 379 -10.17 -10.55 -8.12
CA GLY A 379 -11.51 -10.08 -7.82
C GLY A 379 -11.74 -8.65 -8.33
N LYS A 380 -12.98 -8.37 -8.71
CA LYS A 380 -13.40 -7.04 -9.16
C LYS A 380 -14.41 -6.39 -8.21
N GLU A 381 -14.95 -7.17 -7.28
CA GLU A 381 -16.01 -6.75 -6.38
C GLU A 381 -15.47 -6.43 -4.98
N PHE A 382 -16.01 -5.39 -4.37
CA PHE A 382 -15.75 -5.08 -2.98
C PHE A 382 -16.85 -5.72 -2.13
N LYS A 383 -16.69 -6.99 -1.80
CA LYS A 383 -17.62 -7.72 -0.94
C LYS A 383 -17.54 -7.25 0.51
N VAL A 384 -18.64 -7.33 1.22
CA VAL A 384 -18.73 -7.02 2.64
C VAL A 384 -19.35 -8.23 3.31
N PHE A 385 -18.63 -8.83 4.25
CA PHE A 385 -19.10 -9.94 5.07
C PHE A 385 -19.96 -9.43 6.22
N SER A 386 -20.91 -10.24 6.66
CA SER A 386 -21.86 -9.83 7.68
C SER A 386 -22.05 -10.89 8.76
N ASN A 387 -22.12 -10.46 10.02
CA ASN A 387 -22.54 -11.27 11.14
C ASN A 387 -23.37 -10.42 12.11
N GLU A 388 -24.60 -10.84 12.45
CA GLU A 388 -25.48 -10.20 13.43
C GLU A 388 -25.60 -8.67 13.27
N GLY A 389 -25.65 -8.18 12.02
CA GLY A 389 -25.76 -6.74 11.72
C GLY A 389 -24.46 -5.96 11.83
N VAL A 390 -23.31 -6.63 11.96
CA VAL A 390 -21.97 -6.06 11.83
C VAL A 390 -21.44 -6.36 10.43
N ASN A 391 -21.02 -5.32 9.71
CA ASN A 391 -20.49 -5.41 8.37
C ASN A 391 -18.98 -5.20 8.35
N ILE A 392 -18.22 -6.21 7.88
CA ILE A 392 -16.77 -6.21 7.85
C ILE A 392 -16.24 -6.31 6.41
N GLY A 393 -15.31 -5.44 6.03
CA GLY A 393 -14.66 -5.48 4.72
C GLY A 393 -13.43 -6.39 4.76
N PRO A 394 -13.46 -7.56 4.08
CA PRO A 394 -12.29 -8.43 4.01
C PRO A 394 -11.26 -7.85 3.03
N SER A 395 -10.01 -7.75 3.45
CA SER A 395 -8.90 -7.32 2.62
C SER A 395 -7.73 -8.28 2.82
N ILE A 396 -6.92 -8.47 1.78
CA ILE A 396 -5.86 -9.48 1.78
C ILE A 396 -4.50 -8.80 1.56
N CYS A 397 -3.61 -8.87 2.57
CA CYS A 397 -2.19 -8.60 2.49
C CYS A 397 -1.84 -7.27 1.77
N TYR A 398 -1.29 -7.37 0.57
CA TYR A 398 -0.84 -6.28 -0.30
C TYR A 398 -1.91 -5.22 -0.60
N GLU A 399 -3.18 -5.55 -0.49
CA GLU A 399 -4.30 -4.60 -0.64
C GLU A 399 -4.25 -3.46 0.38
N GLY A 400 -3.61 -3.67 1.54
CA GLY A 400 -3.35 -2.64 2.54
C GLY A 400 -2.54 -1.43 2.05
N LEU A 401 -1.86 -1.53 0.90
CA LEU A 401 -1.18 -0.40 0.26
C LEU A 401 -2.15 0.57 -0.43
N TYR A 402 -3.31 0.10 -0.88
CA TYR A 402 -4.18 0.82 -1.81
C TYR A 402 -5.36 1.47 -1.10
N GLY A 403 -5.26 2.77 -0.81
CA GLY A 403 -6.32 3.51 -0.10
C GLY A 403 -7.67 3.48 -0.81
N ASN A 404 -7.69 3.66 -2.14
CA ASN A 404 -8.95 3.62 -2.89
C ASN A 404 -9.58 2.21 -2.92
N HIS A 405 -8.78 1.16 -2.76
CA HIS A 405 -9.27 -0.21 -2.59
C HIS A 405 -9.99 -0.37 -1.25
N PHE A 406 -9.37 0.03 -0.14
CA PHE A 406 -10.00 0.07 1.18
C PHE A 406 -11.28 0.92 1.19
N ALA A 407 -11.24 2.09 0.55
CA ALA A 407 -12.41 2.94 0.38
C ALA A 407 -13.55 2.25 -0.37
N GLY A 408 -13.26 1.28 -1.26
CA GLY A 408 -14.25 0.46 -1.95
C GLY A 408 -15.13 -0.34 -0.98
N PHE A 409 -14.54 -1.02 -0.01
CA PHE A 409 -15.29 -1.74 1.03
C PHE A 409 -16.13 -0.80 1.89
N ALA A 410 -15.57 0.34 2.32
CA ALA A 410 -16.30 1.32 3.10
C ALA A 410 -17.46 1.96 2.32
N ARG A 411 -17.31 2.18 0.99
CA ARG A 411 -18.41 2.62 0.12
C ARG A 411 -19.55 1.60 0.08
N ASN A 412 -19.21 0.31 0.09
CA ASN A 412 -20.16 -0.81 0.07
C ASN A 412 -20.73 -1.15 1.43
N GLY A 413 -20.42 -0.37 2.48
CA GLY A 413 -21.06 -0.49 3.78
C GLY A 413 -20.24 -1.21 4.85
N ALA A 414 -18.96 -1.50 4.62
CA ALA A 414 -18.09 -2.01 5.69
C ALA A 414 -17.98 -0.98 6.82
N GLU A 415 -18.25 -1.43 8.05
CA GLU A 415 -18.19 -0.63 9.28
C GLU A 415 -16.84 -0.77 9.99
N VAL A 416 -16.19 -1.90 9.78
CA VAL A 416 -14.86 -2.27 10.27
C VAL A 416 -14.15 -3.05 9.16
N MET A 417 -12.83 -3.16 9.21
CA MET A 417 -12.05 -3.87 8.20
C MET A 417 -11.34 -5.08 8.81
N ALA A 418 -11.35 -6.19 8.10
CA ALA A 418 -10.48 -7.34 8.34
C ALA A 418 -9.34 -7.31 7.32
N LEU A 419 -8.10 -7.44 7.78
CA LEU A 419 -6.96 -7.62 6.89
C LEU A 419 -6.25 -8.92 7.27
N VAL A 420 -6.29 -9.90 6.37
CA VAL A 420 -5.58 -11.17 6.51
C VAL A 420 -4.31 -11.13 5.67
N SER A 421 -3.17 -11.50 6.26
CA SER A 421 -1.86 -11.32 5.63
C SER A 421 -0.90 -12.48 5.88
N ASN A 422 0.05 -12.65 4.99
CA ASN A 422 1.19 -13.53 5.21
C ASN A 422 2.49 -12.79 4.87
N ASP A 423 3.10 -12.22 5.89
CA ASP A 423 4.30 -11.37 5.74
C ASP A 423 5.61 -12.17 5.82
N GLY A 424 5.52 -13.48 6.08
CA GLY A 424 6.68 -14.36 6.32
C GLY A 424 7.69 -14.42 5.18
N TRP A 425 7.24 -14.12 3.94
CA TRP A 425 8.09 -14.11 2.75
C TRP A 425 9.27 -13.14 2.79
N TRP A 426 9.19 -12.10 3.64
CA TRP A 426 10.20 -11.02 3.67
C TRP A 426 11.25 -11.19 4.76
N GLY A 427 11.10 -12.19 5.64
CA GLY A 427 11.93 -12.31 6.82
C GLY A 427 11.69 -11.19 7.84
N ASP A 428 12.43 -11.17 8.96
CA ASP A 428 12.37 -10.07 9.93
C ASP A 428 13.06 -8.82 9.36
N THR A 429 12.34 -8.09 8.56
CA THR A 429 12.81 -6.89 7.83
C THR A 429 11.86 -5.72 8.01
N PRO A 430 12.22 -4.51 7.57
CA PRO A 430 11.29 -3.38 7.59
C PRO A 430 9.99 -3.60 6.77
N GLY A 431 9.96 -4.58 5.86
CA GLY A 431 8.81 -4.83 4.98
C GLY A 431 7.51 -5.07 5.74
N HIS A 432 7.46 -6.05 6.63
CA HIS A 432 6.26 -6.38 7.38
C HIS A 432 5.84 -5.25 8.34
N LYS A 433 6.83 -4.53 8.94
CA LYS A 433 6.57 -3.38 9.82
C LYS A 433 5.89 -2.24 9.05
N ARG A 434 6.41 -1.91 7.87
CA ARG A 434 5.83 -0.84 7.03
C ARG A 434 4.46 -1.21 6.49
N LEU A 435 4.21 -2.48 6.15
CA LEU A 435 2.87 -2.90 5.71
C LEU A 435 1.82 -2.70 6.81
N PHE A 436 2.16 -3.01 8.07
CA PHE A 436 1.30 -2.70 9.21
C PHE A 436 1.07 -1.19 9.34
N ASP A 437 2.13 -0.37 9.24
CA ASP A 437 2.02 1.08 9.39
C ASP A 437 1.23 1.75 8.28
N PHE A 438 1.28 1.23 7.04
CA PHE A 438 0.44 1.74 5.96
C PHE A 438 -1.05 1.48 6.22
N CYS A 439 -1.41 0.39 6.90
CA CYS A 439 -2.79 0.16 7.34
C CYS A 439 -3.28 1.26 8.29
N ARG A 440 -2.41 1.88 9.08
CA ARG A 440 -2.76 3.03 9.92
C ARG A 440 -3.25 4.23 9.09
N LEU A 441 -2.66 4.44 7.91
CA LEU A 441 -3.14 5.46 6.96
C LEU A 441 -4.50 5.07 6.37
N ARG A 442 -4.71 3.80 6.03
CA ARG A 442 -6.01 3.28 5.56
C ARG A 442 -7.13 3.53 6.56
N ALA A 443 -6.83 3.26 7.84
CA ALA A 443 -7.78 3.52 8.92
C ALA A 443 -8.18 5.00 8.98
N ILE A 444 -7.23 5.93 8.86
CA ILE A 444 -7.49 7.38 8.85
C ILE A 444 -8.30 7.79 7.61
N GLU A 445 -7.91 7.33 6.43
CA GLU A 445 -8.55 7.67 5.15
C GLU A 445 -10.04 7.31 5.15
N CYS A 446 -10.38 6.14 5.67
CA CYS A 446 -11.74 5.61 5.65
C CYS A 446 -12.50 5.81 6.96
N ARG A 447 -11.83 6.24 8.04
CA ARG A 447 -12.36 6.26 9.41
C ARG A 447 -12.97 4.90 9.76
N ARG A 448 -12.19 3.83 9.55
CA ARG A 448 -12.57 2.46 9.91
C ARG A 448 -11.49 1.86 10.79
N ALA A 449 -11.89 1.22 11.88
CA ALA A 449 -11.00 0.37 12.64
C ALA A 449 -10.59 -0.86 11.81
N ILE A 450 -9.41 -1.40 12.05
CA ILE A 450 -8.87 -2.55 11.31
C ILE A 450 -8.47 -3.63 12.31
N ALA A 451 -8.96 -4.85 12.12
CA ALA A 451 -8.43 -6.07 12.70
C ALA A 451 -7.46 -6.71 11.70
N ARG A 452 -6.22 -6.92 12.07
CA ARG A 452 -5.19 -7.51 11.22
C ARG A 452 -4.69 -8.82 11.79
N SER A 453 -4.87 -9.90 11.03
CA SER A 453 -4.31 -11.22 11.31
C SER A 453 -3.20 -11.52 10.30
N ALA A 454 -1.98 -11.68 10.78
CA ALA A 454 -0.83 -12.10 10.00
C ALA A 454 -0.40 -13.52 10.38
N ASN A 455 0.24 -14.24 9.45
CA ASN A 455 0.75 -15.58 9.76
C ASN A 455 2.01 -15.52 10.67
N THR A 456 3.05 -14.81 10.22
CA THR A 456 4.34 -14.68 10.95
C THR A 456 4.68 -13.21 11.23
N GLY A 457 3.99 -12.26 10.60
CA GLY A 457 4.24 -10.82 10.67
C GLY A 457 3.69 -10.16 11.94
N ILE A 458 3.02 -9.02 11.77
CA ILE A 458 2.44 -8.27 12.89
C ILE A 458 0.93 -8.41 12.87
N SER A 459 0.35 -8.99 13.92
CA SER A 459 -1.10 -9.02 14.16
C SER A 459 -1.50 -8.01 15.22
N GLY A 460 -2.71 -7.46 15.12
CA GLY A 460 -3.22 -6.50 16.08
C GLY A 460 -4.35 -5.65 15.53
N PHE A 461 -4.68 -4.60 16.27
CA PHE A 461 -5.83 -3.76 15.99
C PHE A 461 -5.42 -2.30 15.80
N ILE A 462 -6.08 -1.62 14.87
CA ILE A 462 -5.83 -0.22 14.54
C ILE A 462 -7.17 0.53 14.65
N SER A 463 -7.18 1.62 15.42
CA SER A 463 -8.37 2.49 15.54
C SER A 463 -8.59 3.31 14.26
N ALA A 464 -9.79 3.87 14.09
CA ALA A 464 -10.10 4.75 12.97
C ALA A 464 -9.26 6.05 12.92
N THR A 465 -8.46 6.33 13.96
CA THR A 465 -7.47 7.41 13.97
C THR A 465 -6.05 6.94 13.65
N GLY A 466 -5.87 5.66 13.31
CA GLY A 466 -4.58 5.08 12.96
C GLY A 466 -3.72 4.67 14.17
N LYS A 467 -4.22 4.78 15.40
CA LYS A 467 -3.52 4.32 16.60
C LYS A 467 -3.66 2.81 16.75
N THR A 468 -2.60 2.15 17.17
CA THR A 468 -2.68 0.75 17.62
C THR A 468 -3.54 0.66 18.88
N ILE A 469 -4.42 -0.34 18.95
CA ILE A 469 -5.28 -0.64 20.09
C ILE A 469 -4.68 -1.85 20.83
N GLY A 470 -4.36 -1.69 22.11
CA GLY A 470 -3.80 -2.75 22.93
C GLY A 470 -2.40 -3.21 22.49
N GLU A 471 -2.11 -4.47 22.75
CA GLU A 471 -0.87 -5.14 22.36
C GLU A 471 -0.91 -5.60 20.91
N ARG A 472 0.26 -5.95 20.35
CA ARG A 472 0.43 -6.58 19.06
C ARG A 472 1.17 -7.90 19.25
N LEU A 473 0.91 -8.88 18.39
CA LEU A 473 1.83 -9.98 18.17
C LEU A 473 2.87 -9.51 17.15
N GLU A 474 4.11 -9.63 17.54
CA GLU A 474 5.25 -9.20 16.71
C GLU A 474 5.72 -10.36 15.79
N TRP A 475 6.78 -10.11 15.05
CA TRP A 475 7.39 -11.10 14.17
C TRP A 475 7.75 -12.38 14.94
N ASN A 476 7.38 -13.53 14.36
CA ASN A 476 7.71 -14.87 14.88
C ASN A 476 7.08 -15.19 16.26
N GLU A 477 6.02 -14.49 16.63
CA GLU A 477 5.19 -14.83 17.79
C GLU A 477 3.99 -15.65 17.37
N GLU A 478 3.57 -16.58 18.22
CA GLU A 478 2.34 -17.35 18.08
C GLU A 478 1.35 -16.91 19.15
N GLY A 479 0.08 -16.72 18.77
CA GLY A 479 -0.91 -16.33 19.77
C GLY A 479 -2.23 -15.86 19.19
N ILE A 480 -3.06 -15.36 20.09
CA ILE A 480 -4.32 -14.68 19.79
C ILE A 480 -4.36 -13.33 20.48
N LEU A 481 -5.04 -12.38 19.86
CA LEU A 481 -5.42 -11.12 20.50
C LEU A 481 -6.91 -10.89 20.28
N THR A 482 -7.56 -10.25 21.26
CA THR A 482 -8.96 -9.87 21.17
C THR A 482 -9.12 -8.41 21.55
N ALA A 483 -9.93 -7.67 20.79
CA ALA A 483 -10.25 -6.29 21.10
C ALA A 483 -11.65 -5.92 20.66
N GLU A 484 -12.21 -4.94 21.37
CA GLU A 484 -13.44 -4.26 21.00
C GLU A 484 -13.14 -3.14 20.01
N LEU A 485 -13.72 -3.19 18.82
CA LEU A 485 -13.51 -2.24 17.74
C LEU A 485 -14.78 -1.41 17.48
N GLU A 486 -14.59 -0.11 17.28
CA GLU A 486 -15.67 0.80 16.90
C GLU A 486 -16.20 0.48 15.50
N LEU A 487 -17.53 0.56 15.35
CA LEU A 487 -18.25 0.39 14.10
C LEU A 487 -18.70 1.73 13.56
N ARG A 488 -18.31 2.06 12.33
CA ARG A 488 -18.66 3.32 11.68
C ARG A 488 -19.23 3.09 10.30
N ASN A 489 -20.29 3.81 9.96
CA ASN A 489 -20.94 3.78 8.64
C ASN A 489 -20.88 5.11 7.89
N ASP A 490 -20.45 6.19 8.56
CA ASP A 490 -20.22 7.49 7.93
C ASP A 490 -19.12 7.40 6.88
N LYS A 491 -19.24 8.18 5.81
CA LYS A 491 -18.28 8.17 4.70
C LYS A 491 -17.44 9.45 4.73
N THR A 492 -16.13 9.28 4.81
CA THR A 492 -15.19 10.39 4.66
C THR A 492 -15.23 10.94 3.23
N ILE A 493 -14.70 12.14 3.01
CA ILE A 493 -14.55 12.70 1.66
C ILE A 493 -13.69 11.78 0.81
N TYR A 494 -12.60 11.23 1.38
CA TYR A 494 -11.79 10.27 0.66
C TYR A 494 -12.57 8.99 0.32
N THR A 495 -13.33 8.44 1.24
CA THR A 495 -14.20 7.28 0.96
C THR A 495 -15.13 7.55 -0.20
N MET A 496 -15.76 8.72 -0.26
CA MET A 496 -16.72 9.08 -1.34
C MET A 496 -16.04 9.28 -2.69
N TYR A 497 -14.91 9.97 -2.72
CA TYR A 497 -14.33 10.45 -3.98
C TYR A 497 -12.99 9.78 -4.34
N GLY A 498 -12.41 8.93 -3.46
CA GLY A 498 -11.14 8.24 -3.70
C GLY A 498 -9.98 9.21 -3.99
N ASP A 499 -9.14 8.87 -4.93
CA ASP A 499 -7.91 9.61 -5.28
C ASP A 499 -8.20 10.90 -6.08
N TRP A 500 -9.12 11.75 -5.61
CA TRP A 500 -9.55 12.95 -6.33
C TRP A 500 -8.44 14.00 -6.49
N ILE A 501 -7.52 14.12 -5.51
CA ILE A 501 -6.34 14.99 -5.61
C ILE A 501 -5.50 14.58 -6.82
N ALA A 502 -5.27 13.29 -7.01
CA ALA A 502 -4.47 12.78 -8.10
C ALA A 502 -5.14 12.99 -9.47
N ARG A 503 -6.47 12.79 -9.55
CA ARG A 503 -7.22 13.07 -10.78
C ARG A 503 -7.17 14.53 -11.18
N ILE A 504 -7.36 15.45 -10.23
CA ILE A 504 -7.22 16.89 -10.48
C ILE A 504 -5.79 17.23 -10.89
N SER A 505 -4.79 16.68 -10.17
CA SER A 505 -3.38 16.91 -10.51
C SER A 505 -3.04 16.42 -11.92
N THR A 506 -3.55 15.28 -12.34
CA THR A 506 -3.36 14.75 -13.71
C THR A 506 -3.93 15.70 -14.75
N PHE A 507 -5.16 16.19 -14.54
CA PHE A 507 -5.78 17.16 -15.44
C PHE A 507 -4.96 18.47 -15.53
N VAL A 508 -4.53 19.01 -14.39
CA VAL A 508 -3.71 20.24 -14.34
C VAL A 508 -2.32 20.00 -14.96
N ALA A 509 -1.73 18.81 -14.79
CA ALA A 509 -0.46 18.45 -15.43
C ALA A 509 -0.57 18.50 -16.97
N ILE A 510 -1.61 17.88 -17.52
CA ILE A 510 -1.87 17.91 -18.97
C ILE A 510 -2.02 19.35 -19.47
N LEU A 511 -2.87 20.15 -18.83
CA LEU A 511 -3.07 21.57 -19.21
C LEU A 511 -1.77 22.38 -19.11
N SER A 512 -0.96 22.14 -18.07
CA SER A 512 0.30 22.84 -17.85
C SER A 512 1.33 22.49 -18.93
N LEU A 513 1.39 21.23 -19.35
CA LEU A 513 2.28 20.79 -20.45
C LEU A 513 1.83 21.35 -21.80
N LEU A 514 0.53 21.37 -22.08
CA LEU A 514 -0.03 21.99 -23.30
C LEU A 514 0.24 23.51 -23.32
N TYR A 515 0.00 24.18 -22.19
CA TYR A 515 0.31 25.61 -22.05
C TYR A 515 1.81 25.88 -22.26
N TYR A 516 2.68 25.04 -21.70
CA TYR A 516 4.13 25.17 -21.91
C TYR A 516 4.51 24.99 -23.38
N ALA A 517 3.92 24.05 -24.11
CA ALA A 517 4.14 23.87 -25.53
C ALA A 517 3.72 25.12 -26.34
N ALA A 518 2.53 25.65 -26.07
CA ALA A 518 2.04 26.89 -26.70
C ALA A 518 2.92 28.11 -26.37
N TYR A 519 3.33 28.27 -25.12
CA TYR A 519 4.24 29.32 -24.66
C TYR A 519 5.58 29.30 -25.44
N ARG A 520 6.16 28.10 -25.62
CA ARG A 520 7.40 27.94 -26.39
C ARG A 520 7.24 28.30 -27.85
N THR A 521 6.14 27.89 -28.48
CA THR A 521 5.87 28.21 -29.91
C THR A 521 5.75 29.71 -30.10
N LYS A 522 4.97 30.40 -29.26
CA LYS A 522 4.81 31.85 -29.29
C LYS A 522 6.16 32.58 -29.14
N ARG A 523 7.00 32.14 -28.19
CA ARG A 523 8.32 32.75 -27.96
C ARG A 523 9.29 32.53 -29.13
N LYS A 524 9.21 31.37 -29.81
CA LYS A 524 10.01 31.15 -31.03
C LYS A 524 9.59 32.09 -32.15
N ASN A 525 8.30 32.29 -32.39
CA ASN A 525 7.79 33.14 -33.44
C ASN A 525 8.21 34.61 -33.23
N HIS A 526 8.14 35.13 -31.99
CA HIS A 526 8.63 36.48 -31.67
C HIS A 526 10.16 36.69 -31.73
N LEU A 527 10.94 35.62 -31.84
CA LEU A 527 12.40 35.70 -32.03
C LEU A 527 12.81 35.61 -33.53
N VAL A 528 11.84 35.31 -34.40
CA VAL A 528 12.02 35.21 -35.86
C VAL A 528 11.48 36.47 -36.58
N GLU A 529 10.59 37.24 -35.95
CA GLU A 529 10.20 38.61 -36.30
C GLU A 529 11.22 39.63 -35.74
#